data_56f8da2622746efec6d774b8dd05dee6
#
_entry.id   56f8da2622746efec6d774b8dd05dee6
#
_cell.length_a   1.000
_cell.length_b   1.000
_cell.length_c   1.000
_cell.angle_alpha   90.00
_cell.angle_beta   90.00
_cell.angle_gamma   90.00
#
_symmetry.space_group_name_H-M   'P 1'
#
loop_
_entity.id
_entity.type
_entity.pdbx_description
1 polymer ?
#
loop_
_entity_poly.entity_id
_entity_poly.type
_entity_poly.pdbx_seq_one_letter_code
_entity_poly.pdbx_strand_id
1 'polypeptide(L)'
;MKQYKRLLSIYAMLLITLIATAQNGSNSPYTRYGFGQLSDQSFGNSKAMGGLAIGLRNKFQINAANPASYSAVDSLTFLFDAGMSLQNTNFNENGYKTNAKNSTVDYIAMQFRLYKGLGITAGFLPYSIVGYNMNRSSIIP
;
A
#
# COMPACT_ATOMS: atom_id res chain seq x y z
N MET A 1 -2.47 19.92 -35.14
CA MET A 1 -3.21 19.02 -34.21
C MET A 1 -2.34 17.99 -33.47
N LYS A 2 -1.26 17.45 -34.01
CA LYS A 2 -0.38 16.48 -33.28
C LYS A 2 0.54 17.11 -32.21
N GLN A 3 0.96 18.35 -32.40
CA GLN A 3 1.93 19.03 -31.52
C GLN A 3 1.33 19.37 -30.14
N TYR A 4 0.13 19.92 -30.08
CA TYR A 4 -0.48 20.28 -28.79
C TYR A 4 -0.92 19.07 -27.98
N LYS A 5 -1.24 17.94 -28.62
CA LYS A 5 -1.50 16.68 -27.88
C LYS A 5 -0.24 16.19 -27.17
N ARG A 6 0.93 16.33 -27.79
CA ARG A 6 2.22 16.00 -27.15
C ARG A 6 2.55 16.97 -26.02
N LEU A 7 2.31 18.27 -26.22
CA LEU A 7 2.49 19.28 -25.17
C LEU A 7 1.54 19.04 -24.00
N LEU A 8 0.28 18.70 -24.27
CA LEU A 8 -0.70 18.39 -23.24
C LEU A 8 -0.31 17.14 -22.43
N SER A 9 0.20 16.08 -23.08
CA SER A 9 0.65 14.88 -22.39
C SER A 9 1.90 15.12 -21.55
N ILE A 10 2.84 15.96 -22.02
CA ILE A 10 4.02 16.34 -21.25
C ILE A 10 3.62 17.19 -20.03
N TYR A 11 2.68 18.11 -20.21
CA TYR A 11 2.17 18.94 -19.12
C TYR A 11 1.41 18.14 -18.08
N ALA A 12 0.59 17.17 -18.51
CA ALA A 12 -0.09 16.24 -17.60
C ALA A 12 0.90 15.37 -16.82
N MET A 13 1.97 14.90 -17.48
CA MET A 13 3.02 14.11 -16.84
C MET A 13 3.82 14.93 -15.82
N LEU A 14 4.07 16.22 -16.13
CA LEU A 14 4.74 17.16 -15.22
C LEU A 14 3.86 17.51 -14.01
N LEU A 15 2.54 17.63 -14.18
CA LEU A 15 1.60 17.85 -13.07
C LEU A 15 1.55 16.67 -12.09
N ILE A 16 1.66 15.45 -12.59
CA ILE A 16 1.67 14.24 -11.75
C ILE A 16 2.91 14.21 -10.84
N THR A 17 4.05 14.69 -11.31
CA THR A 17 5.29 14.70 -10.50
C THR A 17 5.27 15.73 -9.37
N LEU A 18 4.49 16.80 -9.49
CA LEU A 18 4.37 17.83 -8.44
C LEU A 18 3.58 17.35 -7.21
N ILE A 19 2.78 16.29 -7.36
CA ILE A 19 1.96 15.74 -6.27
C ILE A 19 2.71 14.65 -5.49
N ALA A 20 3.85 14.20 -5.97
CA ALA A 20 4.68 13.18 -5.32
C ALA A 20 5.45 13.77 -4.14
N THR A 21 4.75 14.18 -3.10
CA THR A 21 5.38 14.43 -1.80
C THR A 21 5.67 13.09 -1.13
N ALA A 22 6.92 12.89 -0.73
CA ALA A 22 7.29 11.71 0.05
C ALA A 22 6.50 11.74 1.38
N GLN A 23 5.47 10.90 1.46
CA GLN A 23 4.67 10.76 2.67
C GLN A 23 5.35 9.75 3.58
N ASN A 24 5.58 10.13 4.84
CA ASN A 24 6.02 9.19 5.85
C ASN A 24 4.88 8.20 6.14
N GLY A 25 5.10 6.93 5.84
CA GLY A 25 4.12 5.86 6.10
C GLY A 25 4.08 5.39 7.55
N SER A 26 5.01 5.85 8.40
CA SER A 26 5.09 5.47 9.81
C SER A 26 5.69 6.60 10.64
N ASN A 27 5.21 6.75 11.88
CA ASN A 27 5.78 7.67 12.88
C ASN A 27 6.60 6.93 13.95
N SER A 28 6.86 5.66 13.75
CA SER A 28 7.62 4.87 14.71
C SER A 28 9.11 5.13 14.57
N PRO A 29 9.83 5.60 15.63
CA PRO A 29 11.26 5.78 15.60
C PRO A 29 12.02 4.46 15.42
N TYR A 30 11.39 3.34 15.71
CA TYR A 30 11.96 2.00 15.53
C TYR A 30 12.16 1.63 14.06
N THR A 31 11.45 2.28 13.12
CA THR A 31 11.65 2.06 11.68
C THR A 31 13.02 2.50 11.17
N ARG A 32 13.79 3.22 12.00
CA ARG A 32 15.16 3.63 11.69
C ARG A 32 16.14 2.45 11.67
N TYR A 33 15.81 1.36 12.35
CA TYR A 33 16.72 0.24 12.54
C TYR A 33 16.30 -0.97 11.71
N GLY A 34 17.29 -1.72 11.20
CA GLY A 34 17.07 -2.93 10.43
C GLY A 34 16.29 -2.67 9.14
N PHE A 35 15.31 -3.51 8.87
CA PHE A 35 14.46 -3.43 7.66
C PHE A 35 13.24 -2.52 7.83
N GLY A 36 13.16 -1.74 8.91
CA GLY A 36 11.98 -0.94 9.21
C GLY A 36 10.83 -1.76 9.82
N GLN A 37 9.62 -1.24 9.70
CA GLN A 37 8.39 -1.94 10.10
C GLN A 37 7.90 -2.80 8.95
N LEU A 38 7.78 -4.11 9.17
CA LEU A 38 7.22 -5.01 8.16
C LEU A 38 5.77 -4.64 7.86
N SER A 39 5.45 -4.58 6.58
CA SER A 39 4.10 -4.31 6.12
C SER A 39 3.24 -5.58 6.15
N ASP A 40 1.95 -5.40 6.41
CA ASP A 40 0.99 -6.49 6.31
C ASP A 40 0.81 -6.88 4.83
N GLN A 41 1.04 -8.16 4.53
CA GLN A 41 0.97 -8.72 3.17
C GLN A 41 -0.42 -9.21 2.80
N SER A 42 -1.44 -8.88 3.59
CA SER A 42 -2.82 -9.29 3.34
C SER A 42 -3.63 -8.24 2.58
N PHE A 43 -4.59 -8.69 1.79
CA PHE A 43 -5.45 -7.87 0.95
C PHE A 43 -6.88 -7.82 1.45
N GLY A 44 -7.56 -6.70 1.26
CA GLY A 44 -9.00 -6.53 1.41
C GLY A 44 -9.57 -7.22 2.66
N ASN A 45 -10.46 -8.18 2.43
CA ASN A 45 -11.12 -8.92 3.50
C ASN A 45 -10.16 -9.74 4.38
N SER A 46 -9.05 -10.24 3.82
CA SER A 46 -8.06 -10.99 4.60
C SER A 46 -7.42 -10.11 5.67
N LYS A 47 -7.17 -8.84 5.38
CA LYS A 47 -6.67 -7.86 6.34
C LYS A 47 -7.65 -7.64 7.49
N ALA A 48 -8.95 -7.53 7.19
CA ALA A 48 -10.00 -7.42 8.20
C ALA A 48 -10.15 -8.67 9.09
N MET A 49 -9.73 -9.84 8.58
CA MET A 49 -9.74 -11.11 9.30
C MET A 49 -8.39 -11.45 9.98
N GLY A 50 -7.56 -10.42 10.25
CA GLY A 50 -6.27 -10.62 10.91
C GLY A 50 -5.20 -11.28 10.03
N GLY A 51 -5.27 -11.10 8.71
CA GLY A 51 -4.29 -11.65 7.78
C GLY A 51 -4.54 -13.10 7.35
N LEU A 52 -5.73 -13.64 7.62
CA LEU A 52 -6.08 -14.99 7.20
C LEU A 52 -6.09 -15.10 5.67
N ALA A 53 -5.12 -15.79 5.10
CA ALA A 53 -4.96 -15.84 3.67
C ALA A 53 -4.60 -17.24 3.13
N ILE A 54 -3.74 -18.00 3.81
CA ILE A 54 -3.11 -19.22 3.28
C ILE A 54 -4.13 -20.29 2.90
N GLY A 55 -5.16 -20.52 3.73
CA GLY A 55 -6.21 -21.50 3.46
C GLY A 55 -7.40 -20.96 2.69
N LEU A 56 -7.43 -19.66 2.40
CA LEU A 56 -8.58 -19.01 1.80
C LEU A 56 -8.53 -19.11 0.28
N ARG A 57 -9.59 -19.66 -0.31
CA ARG A 57 -9.79 -19.69 -1.75
C ARG A 57 -11.12 -19.05 -2.12
N ASN A 58 -11.07 -17.86 -2.72
CA ASN A 58 -12.25 -17.10 -3.10
C ASN A 58 -12.12 -16.63 -4.55
N LYS A 59 -13.22 -16.66 -5.29
CA LYS A 59 -13.25 -16.23 -6.68
C LYS A 59 -13.40 -14.72 -6.88
N PHE A 60 -13.76 -14.01 -5.84
CA PHE A 60 -14.02 -12.57 -5.87
C PHE A 60 -12.94 -11.73 -5.16
N GLN A 61 -11.87 -12.36 -4.72
CA GLN A 61 -10.82 -11.70 -3.93
C GLN A 61 -9.45 -12.12 -4.41
N ILE A 62 -8.55 -11.14 -4.53
CA ILE A 62 -7.14 -11.39 -4.78
C ILE A 62 -6.50 -11.86 -3.48
N ASN A 63 -5.74 -12.96 -3.55
CA ASN A 63 -5.02 -13.51 -2.41
C ASN A 63 -3.59 -13.84 -2.80
N ALA A 64 -2.67 -12.89 -2.60
CA ALA A 64 -1.26 -13.05 -2.97
C ALA A 64 -0.55 -14.13 -2.14
N ALA A 65 -0.99 -14.37 -0.90
CA ALA A 65 -0.37 -15.35 -0.03
C ALA A 65 -0.71 -16.81 -0.38
N ASN A 66 -1.75 -17.04 -1.21
CA ASN A 66 -2.14 -18.36 -1.67
C ASN A 66 -2.20 -18.45 -3.19
N PRO A 67 -1.11 -18.84 -3.88
CA PRO A 67 -1.10 -18.98 -5.34
C PRO A 67 -2.13 -19.97 -5.88
N ALA A 68 -2.53 -20.98 -5.09
CA ALA A 68 -3.57 -21.93 -5.48
C ALA A 68 -4.95 -21.26 -5.64
N SER A 69 -5.17 -20.09 -5.02
CA SER A 69 -6.36 -19.29 -5.17
C SER A 69 -6.48 -18.58 -6.52
N TYR A 70 -5.38 -18.40 -7.26
CA TYR A 70 -5.40 -17.63 -8.50
C TYR A 70 -6.29 -18.24 -9.58
N SER A 71 -6.38 -19.56 -9.61
CA SER A 71 -7.24 -20.29 -10.56
C SER A 71 -8.71 -20.35 -10.15
N ALA A 72 -9.09 -19.82 -8.97
CA ALA A 72 -10.47 -19.81 -8.50
C ALA A 72 -11.34 -18.77 -9.20
N VAL A 73 -10.74 -17.74 -9.79
CA VAL A 73 -11.45 -16.68 -10.52
C VAL A 73 -12.20 -17.26 -11.73
N ASP A 74 -13.41 -16.80 -11.96
CA ASP A 74 -14.22 -17.24 -13.09
C ASP A 74 -13.59 -16.85 -14.43
N SER A 75 -13.90 -17.59 -15.49
CA SER A 75 -13.44 -17.31 -16.86
C SER A 75 -13.92 -15.91 -17.27
N LEU A 76 -13.11 -15.18 -18.03
CA LEU A 76 -13.43 -13.83 -18.52
C LEU A 76 -13.61 -12.78 -17.42
N THR A 77 -13.18 -13.06 -16.19
CA THR A 77 -13.25 -12.12 -15.08
C THR A 77 -11.87 -11.53 -14.81
N PHE A 78 -11.84 -10.21 -14.69
CA PHE A 78 -10.67 -9.45 -14.26
C PHE A 78 -10.97 -8.87 -12.88
N LEU A 79 -10.09 -9.13 -11.93
CA LEU A 79 -10.14 -8.54 -10.60
C LEU A 79 -9.09 -7.45 -10.50
N PHE A 80 -9.46 -6.31 -9.97
CA PHE A 80 -8.57 -5.24 -9.58
C PHE A 80 -8.85 -4.87 -8.13
N ASP A 81 -7.81 -4.76 -7.34
CA ASP A 81 -7.89 -4.40 -5.93
C ASP A 81 -6.78 -3.43 -5.55
N ALA A 82 -7.12 -2.41 -4.77
CA ALA A 82 -6.19 -1.42 -4.29
C ALA A 82 -6.54 -1.05 -2.85
N GLY A 83 -5.56 -1.02 -1.98
CA GLY A 83 -5.72 -0.72 -0.57
C GLY A 83 -4.97 0.54 -0.16
N MET A 84 -5.59 1.31 0.73
CA MET A 84 -5.01 2.47 1.38
C MET A 84 -5.23 2.38 2.88
N SER A 85 -4.23 2.78 3.65
CA SER A 85 -4.31 2.92 5.10
C SER A 85 -4.20 4.38 5.51
N LEU A 86 -5.04 4.77 6.45
CA LEU A 86 -4.98 6.05 7.13
C LEU A 86 -4.68 5.79 8.61
N GLN A 87 -3.59 6.32 9.09
CA GLN A 87 -3.18 6.20 10.49
C GLN A 87 -3.29 7.56 11.17
N ASN A 88 -3.98 7.58 12.31
CA ASN A 88 -4.05 8.75 13.18
C ASN A 88 -3.54 8.33 14.56
N THR A 89 -2.37 8.83 14.95
CA THR A 89 -1.71 8.46 16.20
C THR A 89 -1.63 9.65 17.12
N ASN A 90 -2.13 9.48 18.32
CA ASN A 90 -2.01 10.47 19.39
C ASN A 90 -0.90 10.04 20.34
N PHE A 91 0.16 10.82 20.41
CA PHE A 91 1.23 10.66 21.39
C PHE A 91 0.89 11.50 22.64
N ASN A 92 0.99 10.91 23.81
CA ASN A 92 0.82 11.60 25.08
C ASN A 92 1.96 11.19 26.01
N GLU A 93 2.80 12.16 26.33
CA GLU A 93 3.94 11.97 27.22
C GLU A 93 4.05 13.17 28.16
N ASN A 94 4.01 12.95 29.47
CA ASN A 94 4.16 13.96 30.52
C ASN A 94 3.28 15.21 30.33
N GLY A 95 2.05 15.04 29.83
CA GLY A 95 1.12 16.14 29.60
C GLY A 95 1.26 16.82 28.22
N TYR A 96 2.29 16.51 27.46
CA TYR A 96 2.43 16.96 26.07
C TYR A 96 1.68 16.01 25.14
N LYS A 97 0.80 16.58 24.33
CA LYS A 97 -0.01 15.83 23.35
C LYS A 97 0.40 16.24 21.94
N THR A 98 0.76 15.27 21.13
CA THR A 98 1.06 15.46 19.71
C THR A 98 0.26 14.48 18.86
N ASN A 99 -0.33 14.98 17.80
CA ASN A 99 -1.07 14.16 16.83
C ASN A 99 -0.26 14.01 15.55
N ALA A 100 -0.16 12.81 15.05
CA ALA A 100 0.46 12.51 13.78
C ALA A 100 -0.50 11.73 12.87
N LYS A 101 -0.65 12.20 11.64
CA LYS A 101 -1.50 11.60 10.62
C LYS A 101 -0.64 11.15 9.45
N ASN A 102 -0.80 9.90 9.07
CA ASN A 102 -0.12 9.30 7.93
C ASN A 102 -1.14 8.70 6.98
N SER A 103 -0.81 8.69 5.71
CA SER A 103 -1.53 7.96 4.68
C SER A 103 -0.55 7.12 3.88
N THR A 104 -0.91 5.88 3.60
CA THR A 104 -0.06 4.94 2.87
C THR A 104 -0.89 4.19 1.85
N VAL A 105 -0.33 3.96 0.67
CA VAL A 105 -0.88 2.98 -0.27
C VAL A 105 -0.36 1.61 0.16
N ASP A 106 -1.26 0.72 0.54
CA ASP A 106 -0.90 -0.59 1.06
C ASP A 106 -0.58 -1.57 -0.06
N TYR A 107 -1.38 -1.56 -1.13
CA TYR A 107 -1.16 -2.43 -2.28
C TYR A 107 -1.98 -1.98 -3.49
N ILE A 108 -1.53 -2.41 -4.65
CA ILE A 108 -2.28 -2.37 -5.90
C ILE A 108 -2.08 -3.73 -6.56
N ALA A 109 -3.14 -4.43 -6.89
CA ALA A 109 -3.06 -5.76 -7.48
C ALA A 109 -4.14 -6.00 -8.52
N MET A 110 -3.84 -6.87 -9.47
CA MET A 110 -4.75 -7.36 -10.49
C MET A 110 -4.62 -8.87 -10.63
N GLN A 111 -5.74 -9.51 -10.94
CA GLN A 111 -5.81 -10.97 -11.13
C GLN A 111 -6.75 -11.32 -12.25
N PHE A 112 -6.37 -12.29 -13.06
CA PHE A 112 -7.22 -12.86 -14.10
C PHE A 112 -6.87 -14.33 -14.33
N ARG A 113 -7.82 -15.07 -14.88
CA ARG A 113 -7.64 -16.46 -15.21
C ARG A 113 -7.30 -16.62 -16.69
N LEU A 114 -6.21 -17.33 -16.99
CA LEU A 114 -5.81 -17.65 -18.36
C LEU A 114 -6.52 -18.93 -18.88
N TYR A 115 -6.39 -20.01 -18.11
CA TYR A 115 -6.93 -21.32 -18.46
C TYR A 115 -7.56 -22.01 -17.26
N LYS A 116 -8.26 -23.11 -17.49
CA LYS A 116 -8.77 -23.96 -16.42
C LYS A 116 -7.59 -24.46 -15.57
N GLY A 117 -7.50 -24.03 -14.31
CA GLY A 117 -6.41 -24.35 -13.39
C GLY A 117 -5.24 -23.37 -13.37
N LEU A 118 -5.16 -22.39 -14.29
CA LEU A 118 -4.09 -21.41 -14.33
C LEU A 118 -4.63 -19.98 -14.18
N GLY A 119 -4.27 -19.31 -13.10
CA GLY A 119 -4.52 -17.89 -12.87
C GLY A 119 -3.21 -17.11 -12.72
N ILE A 120 -3.24 -15.84 -13.07
CA ILE A 120 -2.13 -14.89 -12.89
C ILE A 120 -2.57 -13.78 -11.96
N THR A 121 -1.70 -13.43 -11.03
CA THR A 121 -1.80 -12.23 -10.20
C THR A 121 -0.55 -11.41 -10.36
N ALA A 122 -0.72 -10.12 -10.58
CA ALA A 122 0.37 -9.14 -10.62
C ALA A 122 0.02 -7.95 -9.73
N GLY A 123 1.02 -7.41 -9.03
CA GLY A 123 0.76 -6.27 -8.15
C GLY A 123 2.01 -5.72 -7.50
N PHE A 124 1.81 -4.63 -6.78
CA PHE A 124 2.83 -3.99 -5.95
C PHE A 124 2.35 -3.97 -4.50
N LEU A 125 3.23 -4.46 -3.61
CA LEU A 125 3.05 -4.40 -2.17
C LEU A 125 4.35 -3.89 -1.55
N PRO A 126 4.32 -2.95 -0.62
CA PRO A 126 5.49 -2.63 0.18
C PRO A 126 5.84 -3.81 1.09
N TYR A 127 7.09 -4.24 1.09
CA TYR A 127 7.57 -5.27 2.02
C TYR A 127 7.76 -4.70 3.42
N SER A 128 8.30 -3.48 3.50
CA SER A 128 8.51 -2.77 4.75
C SER A 128 8.34 -1.26 4.55
N ILE A 129 8.04 -0.59 5.64
CA ILE A 129 7.85 0.86 5.69
C ILE A 129 8.95 1.43 6.58
N VAL A 130 9.69 2.40 6.03
CA VAL A 130 10.65 3.21 6.77
C VAL A 130 10.17 4.65 6.73
N GLY A 131 9.96 5.24 7.88
CA GLY A 131 9.55 6.64 7.96
C GLY A 131 9.69 7.14 9.39
N TYR A 132 10.52 8.14 9.59
CA TYR A 132 10.64 8.82 10.87
C TYR A 132 10.90 10.31 10.62
N ASN A 133 10.26 11.13 11.41
CA ASN A 133 10.53 12.57 11.46
C ASN A 133 10.82 12.93 12.91
N MET A 134 12.10 13.14 13.23
CA MET A 134 12.52 13.56 14.55
C MET A 134 13.01 15.00 14.50
N ASN A 135 12.18 15.91 14.91
CA ASN A 135 12.54 17.31 15.10
C ASN A 135 13.01 17.47 16.56
N ARG A 136 14.33 17.45 16.77
CA ARG A 136 14.93 17.73 18.07
C ARG A 136 15.09 19.24 18.18
N SER A 137 14.11 19.95 18.67
CA SER A 137 14.34 21.26 19.23
C SER A 137 15.15 21.05 20.52
N SER A 138 16.46 21.20 20.44
CA SER A 138 17.31 21.26 21.62
C SER A 138 16.91 22.51 22.41
N ILE A 139 16.08 22.33 23.42
CA ILE A 139 16.01 23.28 24.52
C ILE A 139 17.29 23.03 25.30
N ILE A 140 18.34 23.80 24.98
CA ILE A 140 19.49 23.96 25.84
C ILE A 140 19.05 24.96 26.89
N PRO A 141 19.00 24.62 28.18
CA PRO A 141 18.71 25.56 29.23
C PRO A 141 19.81 26.62 29.37
#